data_b954693a49979d5061a8f2bc8a10fe6f
#
_entry.id   b954693a49979d5061a8f2bc8a10fe6f
#
_cell.length_a   1.000
_cell.length_b   1.000
_cell.length_c   1.000
_cell.angle_alpha   90.00
_cell.angle_beta   90.00
_cell.angle_gamma   90.00
#
_symmetry.space_group_name_H-M   'P 1'
#
loop_
_entity.id
_entity.type
_entity.pdbx_description
1 polymer ?
#
loop_
_entity_poly.entity_id
_entity_poly.type
_entity_poly.pdbx_seq_one_letter_code
_entity_poly.pdbx_strand_id
1 'polypeptide(L)'
;EGYCLAFCMNGGGNGVATILPEEGSYVDGVLWRISERDERHLDHYEGFPYLYGKEPVVVTDQDGIRHEIMAYTMNSPYKDTPAMPSKAYLEGILNGCRQNGIETAPVLEAVWLTQQKLPKREIPHKKHHRRKSGEER
;
A
#
# COMPACT_ATOMS: atom_id res chain seq x y z
N GLU A 1 11.48 4.98 -10.29
CA GLU A 1 11.45 4.00 -11.39
C GLU A 1 11.83 2.63 -10.86
N GLY A 2 11.32 1.58 -11.53
CA GLY A 2 11.67 0.20 -11.20
C GLY A 2 10.85 -0.37 -10.06
N TYR A 3 9.79 0.29 -9.65
CA TYR A 3 8.92 -0.15 -8.56
C TYR A 3 7.47 0.07 -8.90
N CYS A 4 6.58 -0.71 -8.30
CA CYS A 4 5.14 -0.47 -8.35
C CYS A 4 4.60 -0.35 -6.92
N LEU A 5 3.49 0.35 -6.78
CA LEU A 5 2.78 0.45 -5.52
C LEU A 5 1.94 -0.81 -5.33
N ALA A 6 1.95 -1.35 -4.11
CA ALA A 6 1.18 -2.54 -3.78
C ALA A 6 0.58 -2.40 -2.39
N PHE A 7 -0.53 -3.11 -2.15
CA PHE A 7 -1.16 -3.19 -0.85
C PHE A 7 -1.05 -4.63 -0.36
N CYS A 8 -0.44 -4.79 0.79
CA CYS A 8 -0.15 -6.10 1.35
C CYS A 8 -0.53 -6.14 2.82
N MET A 9 -0.72 -7.36 3.33
CA MET A 9 -1.28 -7.57 4.66
C MET A 9 -0.27 -7.27 5.75
N ASN A 10 -0.61 -6.39 6.68
CA ASN A 10 0.17 -6.22 7.91
C ASN A 10 -0.19 -7.31 8.92
N GLY A 11 0.43 -7.27 10.09
CA GLY A 11 0.18 -8.29 11.11
C GLY A 11 -1.25 -8.31 11.63
N GLY A 12 -2.02 -7.25 11.43
CA GLY A 12 -3.41 -7.15 11.85
C GLY A 12 -4.44 -7.50 10.77
N GLY A 13 -3.99 -7.96 9.60
CA GLY A 13 -4.90 -8.36 8.53
C GLY A 13 -5.34 -7.23 7.61
N ASN A 14 -4.81 -6.03 7.78
CA ASN A 14 -5.16 -4.87 6.95
C ASN A 14 -4.15 -4.69 5.81
N GLY A 15 -4.64 -4.21 4.66
CA GLY A 15 -3.76 -3.86 3.56
C GLY A 15 -3.11 -2.52 3.80
N VAL A 16 -1.79 -2.49 3.71
CA VAL A 16 -1.00 -1.26 3.83
C VAL A 16 -0.06 -1.17 2.66
N ALA A 17 0.37 0.05 2.35
CA ALA A 17 1.14 0.32 1.14
C ALA A 17 2.59 -0.09 1.29
N THR A 18 3.14 -0.63 0.22
CA THR A 18 4.57 -0.84 0.06
C THR A 18 4.91 -0.66 -1.41
N ILE A 19 6.20 -0.63 -1.72
CA ILE A 19 6.66 -0.67 -3.11
C ILE A 19 7.34 -2.01 -3.35
N LEU A 20 7.08 -2.57 -4.52
CA LEU A 20 7.69 -3.83 -4.94
C LEU A 20 8.46 -3.60 -6.24
N PRO A 21 9.60 -4.29 -6.43
CA PRO A 21 10.34 -4.15 -7.69
C PRO A 21 9.47 -4.56 -8.88
N GLU A 22 9.45 -3.71 -9.90
CA GLU A 22 8.77 -4.00 -11.15
C GLU A 22 9.38 -3.15 -12.25
N GLU A 23 10.08 -3.81 -13.17
CA GLU A 23 10.73 -3.14 -14.27
C GLU A 23 9.68 -2.46 -15.16
N GLY A 24 9.97 -1.23 -15.56
CA GLY A 24 9.07 -0.47 -16.43
C GLY A 24 8.00 0.31 -15.70
N SER A 25 7.87 0.13 -14.38
CA SER A 25 6.90 0.87 -13.59
C SER A 25 7.58 1.97 -12.80
N TYR A 26 6.79 2.88 -12.26
CA TYR A 26 7.29 3.93 -11.37
C TYR A 26 6.24 4.28 -10.32
N VAL A 27 6.71 4.84 -9.22
CA VAL A 27 5.85 5.32 -8.14
C VAL A 27 6.24 6.76 -7.84
N ASP A 28 5.27 7.65 -7.83
CA ASP A 28 5.48 9.03 -7.41
C ASP A 28 5.37 9.13 -5.90
N GLY A 29 6.15 10.01 -5.32
CA GLY A 29 6.14 10.19 -3.89
C GLY A 29 6.63 11.56 -3.47
N VAL A 30 6.75 11.76 -2.18
CA VAL A 30 7.24 13.01 -1.60
C VAL A 30 8.51 12.70 -0.83
N LEU A 31 9.53 13.52 -1.08
CA LEU A 31 10.81 13.36 -0.40
C LEU A 31 10.83 14.25 0.84
N TRP A 32 11.08 13.62 1.99
CA TRP A 32 11.13 14.33 3.27
C TRP A 32 12.52 14.31 3.84
N ARG A 33 12.94 15.45 4.37
CA ARG A 33 14.18 15.52 5.17
C ARG A 33 13.78 15.32 6.62
N ILE A 34 14.34 14.30 7.27
CA ILE A 34 14.01 13.97 8.64
C ILE A 34 15.27 13.89 9.48
N SER A 35 15.12 14.12 10.79
CA SER A 35 16.20 13.96 11.74
C SER A 35 16.34 12.49 12.16
N GLU A 36 17.44 12.15 12.84
CA GLU A 36 17.61 10.82 13.39
C GLU A 36 16.51 10.49 14.40
N ARG A 37 16.06 11.48 15.15
CA ARG A 37 14.98 11.31 16.11
C ARG A 37 13.67 10.97 15.41
N ASP A 38 13.37 11.69 14.31
CA ASP A 38 12.18 11.42 13.51
C ASP A 38 12.26 10.03 12.91
N GLU A 39 13.42 9.60 12.46
CA GLU A 39 13.60 8.28 11.89
C GLU A 39 13.31 7.19 12.93
N ARG A 40 13.76 7.38 14.19
CA ARG A 40 13.45 6.41 15.24
C ARG A 40 11.96 6.31 15.52
N HIS A 41 11.23 7.43 15.46
CA HIS A 41 9.79 7.43 15.62
C HIS A 41 9.10 6.70 14.46
N LEU A 42 9.56 6.93 13.24
CA LEU A 42 9.05 6.23 12.07
C LEU A 42 9.35 4.75 12.13
N ASP A 43 10.55 4.36 12.58
CA ASP A 43 10.90 2.95 12.75
C ASP A 43 9.89 2.25 13.63
N HIS A 44 9.51 2.87 14.73
CA HIS A 44 8.52 2.31 15.64
C HIS A 44 7.15 2.22 14.97
N TYR A 45 6.73 3.28 14.30
CA TYR A 45 5.44 3.35 13.61
C TYR A 45 5.34 2.30 12.51
N GLU A 46 6.43 2.10 11.76
CA GLU A 46 6.44 1.16 10.63
C GLU A 46 6.70 -0.28 11.05
N GLY A 47 6.94 -0.52 12.33
CA GLY A 47 7.26 -1.88 12.79
C GLY A 47 8.61 -2.37 12.31
N PHE A 48 9.58 -1.48 12.17
CA PHE A 48 10.93 -1.83 11.76
C PHE A 48 11.63 -2.58 12.91
N PRO A 49 12.36 -3.66 12.65
CA PRO A 49 12.71 -4.23 11.34
C PRO A 49 11.81 -5.39 10.89
N TYR A 50 10.69 -5.64 11.54
CA TYR A 50 9.90 -6.84 11.31
C TYR A 50 8.93 -6.71 10.15
N LEU A 51 7.97 -5.79 10.24
CA LEU A 51 7.00 -5.58 9.17
C LEU A 51 7.65 -4.89 7.98
N TYR A 52 8.36 -3.79 8.23
CA TYR A 52 9.09 -3.06 7.20
C TYR A 52 10.59 -3.13 7.48
N GLY A 53 11.37 -3.27 6.41
CA GLY A 53 12.80 -3.05 6.42
C GLY A 53 13.12 -1.72 5.77
N LYS A 54 14.39 -1.40 5.66
CA LYS A 54 14.87 -0.19 5.01
C LYS A 54 15.73 -0.57 3.82
N GLU A 55 15.49 0.09 2.68
CA GLU A 55 16.28 -0.14 1.48
C GLU A 55 16.74 1.19 0.89
N PRO A 56 17.96 1.24 0.34
CA PRO A 56 18.34 2.37 -0.48
C PRO A 56 17.60 2.28 -1.82
N VAL A 57 16.98 3.38 -2.21
CA VAL A 57 16.33 3.49 -3.53
C VAL A 57 16.78 4.78 -4.16
N VAL A 58 16.79 4.81 -5.50
CA VAL A 58 17.14 6.01 -6.25
C VAL A 58 15.86 6.65 -6.73
N VAL A 59 15.70 7.95 -6.43
CA VAL A 59 14.55 8.73 -6.87
C VAL A 59 15.06 9.89 -7.71
N THR A 60 14.22 10.38 -8.61
CA THR A 60 14.51 11.53 -9.44
C THR A 60 13.55 12.64 -9.06
N ASP A 61 14.08 13.83 -8.74
CA ASP A 61 13.25 14.96 -8.36
C ASP A 61 12.72 15.71 -9.60
N GLN A 62 11.96 16.79 -9.36
CA GLN A 62 11.32 17.55 -10.43
C GLN A 62 12.34 18.21 -11.37
N ASP A 63 13.55 18.44 -10.89
CA ASP A 63 14.62 19.04 -11.68
C ASP A 63 15.46 17.99 -12.43
N GLY A 64 15.08 16.72 -12.34
CA GLY A 64 15.80 15.63 -12.98
C GLY A 64 17.01 15.15 -12.19
N ILE A 65 17.20 15.62 -10.98
CA ILE A 65 18.35 15.26 -10.14
C ILE A 65 18.05 13.96 -9.42
N ARG A 66 18.99 13.03 -9.46
CA ARG A 66 18.87 11.74 -8.81
C ARG A 66 19.37 11.81 -7.38
N HIS A 67 18.61 11.18 -6.47
CA HIS A 67 18.97 11.08 -5.06
C HIS A 67 18.91 9.62 -4.63
N GLU A 68 19.93 9.17 -3.91
CA GLU A 68 19.85 7.89 -3.22
C GLU A 68 19.30 8.15 -1.83
N ILE A 69 18.19 7.50 -1.51
CA ILE A 69 17.48 7.73 -0.25
C ILE A 69 17.11 6.40 0.40
N MET A 70 16.72 6.46 1.64
CA MET A 70 16.19 5.32 2.36
C MET A 70 14.66 5.27 2.18
N ALA A 71 14.14 4.09 1.90
CA ALA A 71 12.71 3.86 1.87
C ALA A 71 12.37 2.67 2.76
N TYR A 72 11.21 2.74 3.41
CA TYR A 72 10.67 1.58 4.11
C TYR A 72 10.00 0.67 3.09
N THR A 73 10.37 -0.60 3.08
CA THR A 73 9.77 -1.59 2.22
C THR A 73 9.36 -2.80 3.04
N MET A 74 8.21 -3.37 2.69
CA MET A 74 7.63 -4.46 3.47
C MET A 74 8.46 -5.74 3.32
N ASN A 75 8.59 -6.47 4.42
CA ASN A 75 9.32 -7.75 4.45
C ASN A 75 8.40 -8.92 4.13
N SER A 76 9.01 -10.05 3.75
CA SER A 76 8.28 -11.32 3.67
C SER A 76 7.99 -11.82 5.08
N PRO A 77 6.90 -12.53 5.32
CA PRO A 77 5.93 -12.98 4.31
C PRO A 77 4.86 -11.93 3.97
N TYR A 78 4.89 -10.78 4.62
CA TYR A 78 3.84 -9.75 4.50
C TYR A 78 3.71 -9.26 3.06
N LYS A 79 4.84 -8.96 2.41
CA LYS A 79 4.82 -8.43 1.04
C LYS A 79 4.28 -9.42 0.01
N ASP A 80 4.19 -10.70 0.39
CA ASP A 80 3.74 -11.76 -0.50
C ASP A 80 2.24 -12.03 -0.35
N THR A 81 1.57 -11.31 0.55
CA THR A 81 0.14 -11.53 0.84
C THR A 81 -0.64 -10.26 0.53
N PRO A 82 -1.29 -10.18 -0.65
CA PRO A 82 -2.11 -9.01 -0.98
C PRO A 82 -3.28 -8.87 -0.02
N ALA A 83 -3.62 -7.63 0.30
CA ALA A 83 -4.78 -7.32 1.14
C ALA A 83 -5.30 -5.93 0.81
N MET A 84 -6.62 -5.76 0.88
CA MET A 84 -7.25 -4.48 0.58
C MET A 84 -7.01 -3.49 1.71
N PRO A 85 -6.71 -2.24 1.39
CA PRO A 85 -6.62 -1.20 2.40
C PRO A 85 -8.00 -0.86 2.95
N SER A 86 -8.06 -0.42 4.21
CA SER A 86 -9.30 0.12 4.75
C SER A 86 -9.66 1.41 4.02
N LYS A 87 -10.93 1.78 4.07
CA LYS A 87 -11.41 3.00 3.45
C LYS A 87 -10.68 4.22 4.01
N ALA A 88 -10.53 4.29 5.32
CA ALA A 88 -9.88 5.43 5.97
C ALA A 88 -8.40 5.53 5.58
N TYR A 89 -7.71 4.39 5.52
CA TYR A 89 -6.31 4.36 5.13
C TYR A 89 -6.14 4.85 3.69
N LEU A 90 -6.98 4.34 2.79
CA LEU A 90 -6.92 4.72 1.37
C LEU A 90 -7.23 6.21 1.19
N GLU A 91 -8.24 6.73 1.89
CA GLU A 91 -8.57 8.15 1.83
C GLU A 91 -7.39 9.02 2.27
N GLY A 92 -6.66 8.59 3.29
CA GLY A 92 -5.45 9.31 3.72
C GLY A 92 -4.41 9.40 2.62
N ILE A 93 -4.18 8.30 1.90
CA ILE A 93 -3.24 8.29 0.78
C ILE A 93 -3.72 9.21 -0.33
N LEU A 94 -4.99 9.11 -0.71
CA LEU A 94 -5.55 9.93 -1.80
C LEU A 94 -5.50 11.41 -1.46
N ASN A 95 -5.80 11.77 -0.21
CA ASN A 95 -5.69 13.16 0.23
C ASN A 95 -4.24 13.64 0.19
N GLY A 96 -3.30 12.81 0.60
CA GLY A 96 -1.88 13.15 0.50
C GLY A 96 -1.44 13.40 -0.93
N CYS A 97 -1.92 12.59 -1.86
CA CYS A 97 -1.64 12.80 -3.29
C CYS A 97 -2.17 14.15 -3.75
N ARG A 98 -3.42 14.47 -3.42
CA ARG A 98 -4.02 15.73 -3.83
C ARG A 98 -3.29 16.94 -3.25
N GLN A 99 -2.87 16.84 -2.00
CA GLN A 99 -2.15 17.92 -1.32
C GLN A 99 -0.77 18.17 -1.92
N ASN A 100 -0.18 17.16 -2.54
CA ASN A 100 1.19 17.24 -3.06
C ASN A 100 1.25 17.21 -4.59
N GLY A 101 0.11 17.34 -5.26
CA GLY A 101 0.09 17.37 -6.73
C GLY A 101 0.43 16.04 -7.38
N ILE A 102 0.23 14.93 -6.68
CA ILE A 102 0.48 13.60 -7.20
C ILE A 102 -0.85 13.04 -7.72
N GLU A 103 -0.81 12.41 -8.90
CA GLU A 103 -1.99 11.81 -9.48
C GLU A 103 -2.49 10.65 -8.63
N THR A 104 -3.81 10.55 -8.46
CA THR A 104 -4.42 9.48 -7.69
C THR A 104 -4.64 8.20 -8.51
N ALA A 105 -4.62 8.29 -9.83
CA ALA A 105 -4.91 7.13 -10.69
C ALA A 105 -3.99 5.93 -10.41
N PRO A 106 -2.67 6.08 -10.24
CA PRO A 106 -1.83 4.92 -9.92
C PRO A 106 -2.18 4.26 -8.60
N VAL A 107 -2.64 5.03 -7.59
CA VAL A 107 -3.07 4.47 -6.31
C VAL A 107 -4.33 3.63 -6.51
N LEU A 108 -5.29 4.16 -7.25
CA LEU A 108 -6.55 3.45 -7.53
C LEU A 108 -6.29 2.21 -8.38
N GLU A 109 -5.35 2.27 -9.30
CA GLU A 109 -4.95 1.10 -10.07
C GLU A 109 -4.34 0.03 -9.17
N ALA A 110 -3.51 0.43 -8.22
CA ALA A 110 -2.91 -0.52 -7.28
C ALA A 110 -3.98 -1.21 -6.43
N VAL A 111 -5.02 -0.47 -6.02
CA VAL A 111 -6.16 -1.06 -5.31
C VAL A 111 -6.87 -2.08 -6.19
N TRP A 112 -7.14 -1.72 -7.44
CA TRP A 112 -7.81 -2.62 -8.38
C TRP A 112 -6.99 -3.89 -8.60
N LEU A 113 -5.68 -3.76 -8.82
CA LEU A 113 -4.79 -4.91 -9.01
C LEU A 113 -4.75 -5.80 -7.78
N THR A 114 -4.77 -5.21 -6.59
CA THR A 114 -4.82 -5.96 -5.33
C THR A 114 -6.09 -6.80 -5.28
N GLN A 115 -7.22 -6.20 -5.63
CA GLN A 115 -8.49 -6.91 -5.64
C GLN A 115 -8.47 -8.10 -6.61
N GLN A 116 -7.82 -7.94 -7.77
CA GLN A 116 -7.71 -9.02 -8.75
C GLN A 116 -6.86 -10.19 -8.24
N LYS A 117 -5.92 -9.93 -7.34
CA LYS A 117 -5.04 -10.96 -6.78
C LYS A 117 -5.68 -11.73 -5.64
N LEU A 118 -6.77 -11.22 -5.06
CA LEU A 118 -7.43 -11.88 -3.95
C LEU A 118 -8.27 -13.04 -4.46
N PRO A 119 -8.39 -14.13 -3.66
CA PRO A 119 -9.26 -15.24 -4.05
C PRO A 119 -10.69 -14.75 -4.18
N LYS A 120 -11.37 -15.23 -5.23
CA LYS A 120 -12.79 -14.91 -5.38
C LYS A 120 -13.55 -15.61 -4.28
N ARG A 121 -14.30 -14.81 -3.52
CA ARG A 121 -15.18 -15.33 -2.51
C ARG A 121 -16.34 -16.01 -3.21
N GLU A 122 -16.57 -17.31 -2.93
CA GLU A 122 -17.81 -17.90 -3.32
C GLU A 122 -18.93 -17.21 -2.56
N ILE A 123 -19.92 -16.68 -3.29
CA ILE A 123 -21.10 -16.16 -2.68
C ILE A 123 -21.91 -17.36 -2.20
N PRO A 124 -22.09 -17.57 -0.88
CA PRO A 124 -22.93 -18.67 -0.43
C PRO A 124 -24.30 -18.50 -1.03
N HIS A 125 -24.80 -19.52 -1.65
CA HIS A 125 -26.20 -19.48 -2.04
C HIS A 125 -26.95 -19.35 -0.75
N LYS A 126 -27.70 -18.33 -0.55
CA LYS A 126 -28.27 -17.98 0.69
C LYS A 126 -29.53 -18.46 0.94
N LYS A 127 -29.04 -18.86 1.06
CA LYS A 127 -29.62 -19.19 1.37
C LYS A 127 -30.60 -18.49 1.57
N HIS A 128 -30.39 -17.84 0.72
CA HIS A 128 -30.75 -17.43 0.81
C HIS A 128 -31.52 -17.55 1.16
N HIS A 129 -31.84 -17.35 1.20
CA HIS A 129 -32.13 -17.44 1.82
C HIS A 129 -32.91 -17.29 2.08
N ARG A 130 -33.36 -17.16 1.86
CA ARG A 130 -33.76 -17.21 2.32
C ARG A 130 -34.20 -16.87 2.87
N ARG A 131 -34.88 -16.68 2.67
CA ARG A 131 -35.07 -16.52 3.38
C ARG A 131 -35.67 -16.39 3.53
N LYS A 132 -36.21 -16.56 3.21
CA LYS A 132 -36.59 -16.71 3.66
C LYS A 132 -37.09 -16.17 4.14
N SER A 133 -37.96 -16.23 3.44
CA SER A 133 -38.18 -16.03 4.00
C SER A 133 -38.38 -15.33 4.58
N GLY A 134 -39.25 -15.29 4.24
CA GLY A 134 -39.19 -14.96 4.87
C GLY A 134 -39.19 -14.32 5.15
N GLU A 135 -39.56 -14.44 4.87
CA GLU A 135 -39.14 -14.26 5.26
C GLU A 135 -38.87 -13.61 5.63
N GLU A 136 -39.55 -13.65 5.46
CA GLU A 136 -39.10 -13.44 5.94
C GLU A 136 -38.86 -12.79 6.42
N ARG A 137 -39.33 -12.57 6.26
CA ARG A 137 -39.09 -12.31 6.83
C ARG A 137 -39.03 -11.80 7.17
#